data_2dd861df72336804c100f8767c5e9e06
#
_entry.id   2dd861df72336804c100f8767c5e9e06
#
_cell.length_a   1.000
_cell.length_b   1.000
_cell.length_c   1.000
_cell.angle_alpha   90.00
_cell.angle_beta   90.00
_cell.angle_gamma   90.00
#
_symmetry.space_group_name_H-M   'P 1'
#
loop_
_entity.id
_entity.type
_entity.pdbx_description
1 polymer ?
#
loop_
_entity_poly.entity_id
_entity_poly.type
_entity_poly.pdbx_seq_one_letter_code
_entity_poly.pdbx_strand_id
1 'polypeptide(L)'
;MHVLGHLSVEEFLRDYWQKKPVLIRNAWPGFEPLLAADELAGLSLEQEIESRLIIEDGIPGEPDSGPWHLKRGPFTEEDFRSLPENKWTLLIQGVDQWIPEAADLLQHFRFIPSWRIDDLMISYAVDGGNVGPHYDQYDVFLLQAEGQREWSIGQMCNEHTPFLKGPQIRVLEEFNEADSWVLNPGDMLYLPPQLAHHGIARGECMTYSIGFRAPSAVELAQATLDEILVSANDDQRYQDPDLQLSTTSTGKTPGKIDAAAAQRLRNTLAQILTDDASCQRILGKLMTEAKYPEHQPEVLEPISWDDLQQHLSDSGQHLNDSGQLRKSEFARFAYSHDDDDSHDDDDSRTTCEIFYQGQSAILPESDLSLIEYLCNHGHYEPQKLLSLVHSNSAQQLLTTLWRQQLIYTEE
;
A
#
# COMPACT_ATOMS: atom_id res chain seq x y z
N MET A 1 16.99 12.10 -5.47
CA MET A 1 17.86 11.58 -4.38
C MET A 1 17.26 10.24 -3.99
N HIS A 2 18.02 9.15 -3.91
CA HIS A 2 17.44 7.90 -3.39
C HIS A 2 17.80 7.77 -1.90
N VAL A 3 16.88 7.25 -1.12
CA VAL A 3 16.93 7.19 0.36
C VAL A 3 17.63 5.91 0.88
N LEU A 4 18.55 5.33 0.10
CA LEU A 4 19.29 4.11 0.46
C LEU A 4 20.72 4.39 0.94
N GLY A 5 21.06 5.67 1.21
CA GLY A 5 22.37 6.06 1.71
C GLY A 5 23.49 5.61 0.78
N HIS A 6 24.33 4.69 1.23
CA HIS A 6 25.46 4.15 0.47
C HIS A 6 25.11 2.92 -0.39
N LEU A 7 23.89 2.34 -0.25
CA LEU A 7 23.47 1.18 -1.02
C LEU A 7 22.93 1.61 -2.39
N SER A 8 23.26 0.86 -3.43
CA SER A 8 22.57 0.99 -4.71
C SER A 8 21.20 0.32 -4.64
N VAL A 9 20.29 0.71 -5.54
CA VAL A 9 18.97 0.08 -5.65
C VAL A 9 19.11 -1.42 -5.96
N GLU A 10 20.01 -1.77 -6.87
CA GLU A 10 20.27 -3.15 -7.27
C GLU A 10 20.80 -4.00 -6.11
N GLU A 11 21.71 -3.44 -5.29
CA GLU A 11 22.21 -4.12 -4.09
C GLU A 11 21.08 -4.33 -3.07
N PHE A 12 20.27 -3.30 -2.82
CA PHE A 12 19.16 -3.40 -1.89
C PHE A 12 18.16 -4.47 -2.34
N LEU A 13 17.70 -4.46 -3.59
CA LEU A 13 16.75 -5.43 -4.12
C LEU A 13 17.32 -6.86 -4.15
N ARG A 14 18.60 -7.00 -4.50
CA ARG A 14 19.24 -8.31 -4.56
C ARG A 14 19.46 -8.92 -3.18
N ASP A 15 19.91 -8.13 -2.19
CA ASP A 15 20.46 -8.66 -0.95
C ASP A 15 19.55 -8.48 0.27
N TYR A 16 18.60 -7.53 0.26
CA TYR A 16 17.81 -7.15 1.42
C TYR A 16 16.30 -7.29 1.22
N TRP A 17 15.76 -6.82 0.10
CA TRP A 17 14.33 -6.82 -0.15
C TRP A 17 13.71 -8.20 0.05
N GLN A 18 12.77 -8.32 1.01
CA GLN A 18 12.07 -9.55 1.43
C GLN A 18 13.00 -10.69 1.88
N LYS A 19 14.21 -10.36 2.34
CA LYS A 19 15.23 -11.35 2.72
C LYS A 19 15.82 -11.12 4.11
N LYS A 20 16.26 -9.90 4.42
CA LYS A 20 16.89 -9.58 5.69
C LYS A 20 16.83 -8.08 5.99
N PRO A 21 16.87 -7.67 7.28
CA PRO A 21 16.90 -6.27 7.65
C PRO A 21 18.19 -5.58 7.24
N VAL A 22 18.12 -4.26 7.11
CA VAL A 22 19.31 -3.41 6.97
C VAL A 22 19.11 -2.06 7.63
N LEU A 23 20.10 -1.68 8.45
CA LEU A 23 20.23 -0.33 8.97
C LEU A 23 20.99 0.54 7.97
N ILE A 24 20.38 1.62 7.54
CA ILE A 24 20.93 2.59 6.60
C ILE A 24 21.22 3.88 7.37
N ARG A 25 22.49 4.08 7.73
CA ARG A 25 22.89 5.30 8.43
C ARG A 25 22.89 6.47 7.47
N ASN A 26 22.35 7.61 7.97
CA ASN A 26 22.27 8.84 7.20
C ASN A 26 21.60 8.62 5.83
N ALA A 27 20.53 7.81 5.82
CA ALA A 27 19.75 7.48 4.61
C ALA A 27 19.18 8.74 3.96
N TRP A 28 18.76 9.69 4.80
CA TRP A 28 18.24 10.99 4.37
C TRP A 28 18.96 12.12 5.12
N PRO A 29 20.11 12.60 4.61
CA PRO A 29 20.87 13.66 5.26
C PRO A 29 20.06 14.94 5.41
N GLY A 30 19.99 15.48 6.65
CA GLY A 30 19.28 16.72 6.92
C GLY A 30 17.77 16.60 6.77
N PHE A 31 17.20 15.41 6.98
CA PHE A 31 15.74 15.25 7.02
C PHE A 31 15.13 16.14 8.11
N GLU A 32 14.13 16.90 7.73
CA GLU A 32 13.32 17.70 8.64
C GLU A 32 11.91 17.11 8.69
N PRO A 33 11.31 16.95 9.89
CA PRO A 33 9.95 16.44 10.02
C PRO A 33 8.96 17.33 9.25
N LEU A 34 8.00 16.73 8.57
CA LEU A 34 6.93 17.45 7.84
C LEU A 34 5.92 18.11 8.79
N LEU A 35 5.76 17.52 9.98
CA LEU A 35 4.82 17.95 10.99
C LEU A 35 5.53 18.03 12.35
N ALA A 36 5.19 19.04 13.15
CA ALA A 36 5.55 19.08 14.56
C ALA A 36 4.66 18.11 15.38
N ALA A 37 5.05 17.80 16.61
CA ALA A 37 4.33 16.87 17.47
C ALA A 37 2.89 17.31 17.78
N ASP A 38 2.67 18.60 17.96
CA ASP A 38 1.34 19.21 18.19
C ASP A 38 0.47 19.21 16.95
N GLU A 39 1.03 19.40 15.75
CA GLU A 39 0.33 19.25 14.48
C GLU A 39 -0.10 17.80 14.26
N LEU A 40 0.80 16.83 14.56
CA LEU A 40 0.45 15.39 14.50
C LEU A 40 -0.65 15.04 15.50
N ALA A 41 -0.60 15.59 16.72
CA ALA A 41 -1.68 15.45 17.69
C ALA A 41 -2.99 16.05 17.18
N GLY A 42 -2.92 17.21 16.49
CA GLY A 42 -4.06 17.86 15.86
C GLY A 42 -4.77 16.95 14.85
N LEU A 43 -4.03 16.26 13.98
CA LEU A 43 -4.61 15.29 13.03
C LEU A 43 -5.41 14.18 13.74
N SER A 44 -5.00 13.78 14.93
CA SER A 44 -5.68 12.72 15.68
C SER A 44 -7.03 13.12 16.29
N LEU A 45 -7.39 14.41 16.23
CA LEU A 45 -8.69 14.93 16.68
C LEU A 45 -9.75 14.80 15.58
N GLU A 46 -9.33 14.61 14.33
CA GLU A 46 -10.21 14.51 13.18
C GLU A 46 -10.84 13.11 13.09
N GLN A 47 -12.13 13.05 12.77
CA GLN A 47 -12.90 11.80 12.74
C GLN A 47 -12.47 10.88 11.60
N GLU A 48 -12.04 11.46 10.50
CA GLU A 48 -11.66 10.77 9.27
C GLU A 48 -10.25 10.16 9.35
N ILE A 49 -9.43 10.61 10.31
CA ILE A 49 -8.04 10.19 10.41
C ILE A 49 -7.87 9.04 11.40
N GLU A 50 -7.44 7.87 10.90
CA GLU A 50 -7.18 6.72 11.75
C GLU A 50 -6.00 6.99 12.68
N SER A 51 -6.28 7.04 13.97
CA SER A 51 -5.30 7.30 15.00
C SER A 51 -5.41 6.34 16.19
N ARG A 52 -4.28 6.08 16.83
CA ARG A 52 -4.17 5.15 17.96
C ARG A 52 -3.21 5.69 19.00
N LEU A 53 -3.61 5.60 20.27
CA LEU A 53 -2.73 5.78 21.42
C LEU A 53 -2.47 4.42 22.07
N ILE A 54 -1.20 4.11 22.31
CA ILE A 54 -0.77 2.90 22.99
C ILE A 54 -0.01 3.29 24.26
N ILE A 55 -0.45 2.80 25.40
CA ILE A 55 0.08 3.10 26.73
C ILE A 55 0.55 1.79 27.36
N GLU A 56 1.86 1.64 27.54
CA GLU A 56 2.45 0.36 27.98
C GLU A 56 1.95 -0.10 29.35
N ASP A 57 1.99 0.79 30.34
CA ASP A 57 1.61 0.47 31.72
C ASP A 57 0.10 0.69 32.01
N GLY A 58 -0.67 1.04 30.98
CA GLY A 58 -2.08 1.41 31.11
C GLY A 58 -2.29 2.85 31.62
N ILE A 59 -3.55 3.22 31.85
CA ILE A 59 -3.94 4.56 32.28
C ILE A 59 -3.82 4.66 33.80
N PRO A 60 -3.13 5.68 34.35
CA PRO A 60 -3.03 5.88 35.80
C PRO A 60 -4.41 6.00 36.46
N GLY A 61 -4.68 5.19 37.47
CA GLY A 61 -5.96 5.16 38.16
C GLY A 61 -7.03 4.24 37.57
N GLU A 62 -6.76 3.61 36.44
CA GLU A 62 -7.63 2.63 35.77
C GLU A 62 -7.00 1.21 35.84
N PRO A 63 -7.23 0.41 36.88
CA PRO A 63 -6.54 -0.89 37.09
C PRO A 63 -6.74 -1.89 35.96
N ASP A 64 -7.85 -1.77 35.22
CA ASP A 64 -8.21 -2.67 34.13
C ASP A 64 -7.67 -2.20 32.76
N SER A 65 -6.94 -1.09 32.70
CA SER A 65 -6.44 -0.52 31.45
C SER A 65 -5.09 -1.06 30.97
N GLY A 66 -4.29 -1.70 31.82
CA GLY A 66 -2.94 -2.18 31.49
C GLY A 66 -2.84 -3.68 31.25
N PRO A 67 -1.70 -4.23 30.79
CA PRO A 67 -0.65 -3.54 30.02
C PRO A 67 -1.05 -3.37 28.53
N TRP A 68 -0.35 -2.50 27.80
CA TRP A 68 -0.58 -2.27 26.36
C TRP A 68 -1.99 -1.78 26.06
N HIS A 69 -2.44 -0.80 26.82
CA HIS A 69 -3.76 -0.20 26.62
C HIS A 69 -3.83 0.52 25.27
N LEU A 70 -4.83 0.18 24.45
CA LEU A 70 -5.10 0.79 23.16
C LEU A 70 -6.32 1.71 23.26
N LYS A 71 -6.13 2.98 22.95
CA LYS A 71 -7.23 3.91 22.63
C LYS A 71 -7.23 4.19 21.10
N ARG A 72 -8.42 4.31 20.54
CA ARG A 72 -8.61 4.71 19.12
C ARG A 72 -9.19 6.11 19.05
N GLY A 73 -8.74 6.89 18.07
CA GLY A 73 -9.30 8.22 17.78
C GLY A 73 -10.77 8.15 17.29
N PRO A 74 -11.39 9.33 17.07
CA PRO A 74 -10.78 10.65 17.29
C PRO A 74 -10.54 10.94 18.77
N PHE A 75 -9.44 11.66 19.08
CA PHE A 75 -9.09 12.04 20.43
C PHE A 75 -9.60 13.46 20.74
N THR A 76 -9.48 13.84 22.01
CA THR A 76 -9.75 15.18 22.53
C THR A 76 -8.50 15.71 23.23
N GLU A 77 -8.42 17.02 23.45
CA GLU A 77 -7.35 17.60 24.25
C GLU A 77 -7.27 17.01 25.68
N GLU A 78 -8.42 16.59 26.26
CA GLU A 78 -8.46 15.98 27.59
C GLU A 78 -7.83 14.59 27.59
N ASP A 79 -7.95 13.84 26.49
CA ASP A 79 -7.26 12.55 26.35
C ASP A 79 -5.75 12.75 26.48
N PHE A 80 -5.18 13.75 25.83
CA PHE A 80 -3.75 14.06 25.91
C PHE A 80 -3.34 14.56 27.29
N ARG A 81 -4.16 15.40 27.96
CA ARG A 81 -3.88 15.88 29.33
C ARG A 81 -3.85 14.77 30.36
N SER A 82 -4.56 13.67 30.12
CA SER A 82 -4.65 12.51 31.01
C SER A 82 -3.53 11.49 30.84
N LEU A 83 -2.66 11.65 29.82
CA LEU A 83 -1.57 10.72 29.54
C LEU A 83 -0.50 10.74 30.65
N PRO A 84 0.16 9.60 30.91
CA PRO A 84 1.32 9.57 31.79
C PRO A 84 2.49 10.36 31.19
N GLU A 85 3.49 10.71 32.01
CA GLU A 85 4.68 11.43 31.53
C GLU A 85 5.53 10.64 30.55
N ASN A 86 5.44 9.32 30.54
CA ASN A 86 6.26 8.44 29.72
C ASN A 86 5.50 7.18 29.26
N LYS A 87 6.13 6.36 28.41
CA LYS A 87 5.66 5.04 27.96
C LYS A 87 4.34 5.04 27.20
N TRP A 88 4.13 6.05 26.36
CA TRP A 88 3.04 6.05 25.39
C TRP A 88 3.49 6.46 24.01
N THR A 89 2.73 6.04 23.02
CA THR A 89 2.97 6.33 21.61
C THR A 89 1.65 6.69 20.92
N LEU A 90 1.63 7.80 20.20
CA LEU A 90 0.59 8.17 19.26
C LEU A 90 0.99 7.68 17.85
N LEU A 91 0.08 7.05 17.14
CA LEU A 91 0.26 6.61 15.76
C LEU A 91 -0.86 7.22 14.91
N ILE A 92 -0.48 7.84 13.80
CA ILE A 92 -1.39 8.36 12.77
C ILE A 92 -1.16 7.59 11.49
N GLN A 93 -2.20 6.91 11.01
CA GLN A 93 -2.14 6.06 9.82
C GLN A 93 -2.47 6.87 8.57
N GLY A 94 -1.84 6.56 7.43
CA GLY A 94 -2.18 7.15 6.15
C GLY A 94 -1.99 8.66 6.07
N VAL A 95 -0.97 9.22 6.72
CA VAL A 95 -0.71 10.66 6.73
C VAL A 95 -0.50 11.22 5.33
N ASP A 96 0.00 10.40 4.41
CA ASP A 96 0.17 10.72 2.98
C ASP A 96 -1.15 11.03 2.27
N GLN A 97 -2.30 10.64 2.82
CA GLN A 97 -3.62 10.96 2.24
C GLN A 97 -4.14 12.33 2.66
N TRP A 98 -3.59 12.89 3.73
CA TRP A 98 -4.06 14.14 4.33
C TRP A 98 -3.08 15.29 4.16
N ILE A 99 -1.81 14.98 4.02
CA ILE A 99 -0.70 15.93 3.91
C ILE A 99 -0.01 15.73 2.56
N PRO A 100 -0.14 16.68 1.63
CA PRO A 100 0.44 16.57 0.28
C PRO A 100 1.95 16.33 0.28
N GLU A 101 2.69 16.98 1.18
CA GLU A 101 4.13 16.82 1.33
C GLU A 101 4.51 15.40 1.78
N ALA A 102 3.62 14.74 2.53
CA ALA A 102 3.80 13.33 2.93
C ALA A 102 3.59 12.39 1.75
N ALA A 103 2.64 12.67 0.85
CA ALA A 103 2.49 11.95 -0.41
C ALA A 103 3.70 12.14 -1.32
N ASP A 104 4.27 13.35 -1.36
CA ASP A 104 5.48 13.64 -2.13
C ASP A 104 6.72 12.92 -1.56
N LEU A 105 6.81 12.75 -0.24
CA LEU A 105 7.87 11.97 0.41
C LEU A 105 7.90 10.53 -0.14
N LEU A 106 6.75 9.90 -0.34
CA LEU A 106 6.66 8.53 -0.85
C LEU A 106 7.25 8.35 -2.26
N GLN A 107 7.38 9.43 -3.05
CA GLN A 107 8.04 9.39 -4.37
C GLN A 107 9.49 8.92 -4.29
N HIS A 108 10.18 9.14 -3.16
CA HIS A 108 11.56 8.72 -2.96
C HIS A 108 11.72 7.20 -2.80
N PHE A 109 10.62 6.46 -2.60
CA PHE A 109 10.60 5.01 -2.46
C PHE A 109 10.18 4.27 -3.75
N ARG A 110 10.02 4.97 -4.87
CA ARG A 110 9.60 4.40 -6.16
C ARG A 110 10.67 3.53 -6.86
N PHE A 111 11.80 3.27 -6.23
CA PHE A 111 12.68 2.19 -6.64
C PHE A 111 12.06 0.80 -6.34
N ILE A 112 11.01 0.75 -5.55
CA ILE A 112 10.02 -0.33 -5.48
C ILE A 112 8.83 0.11 -6.34
N PRO A 113 8.19 -0.79 -7.10
CA PRO A 113 7.01 -0.43 -7.89
C PRO A 113 5.96 0.32 -7.07
N SER A 114 5.48 1.46 -7.56
CA SER A 114 4.62 2.38 -6.81
C SER A 114 3.32 1.75 -6.32
N TRP A 115 2.79 0.76 -7.03
CA TRP A 115 1.60 0.01 -6.62
C TRP A 115 1.83 -0.88 -5.38
N ARG A 116 3.11 -1.08 -4.97
CA ARG A 116 3.47 -1.78 -3.72
C ARG A 116 3.46 -0.85 -2.51
N ILE A 117 3.57 0.45 -2.68
CA ILE A 117 3.53 1.41 -1.55
C ILE A 117 2.11 1.40 -0.97
N ASP A 118 2.00 1.18 0.35
CA ASP A 118 0.70 1.22 1.03
C ASP A 118 0.39 2.60 1.56
N ASP A 119 1.14 3.07 2.55
CA ASP A 119 0.95 4.39 3.15
C ASP A 119 2.18 4.84 3.95
N LEU A 120 2.09 6.07 4.43
CA LEU A 120 2.96 6.63 5.44
C LEU A 120 2.22 6.70 6.78
N MET A 121 2.68 5.92 7.77
CA MET A 121 2.28 6.07 9.17
C MET A 121 3.32 6.91 9.90
N ILE A 122 2.88 7.92 10.68
CA ILE A 122 3.77 8.68 11.56
C ILE A 122 3.47 8.32 13.00
N SER A 123 4.52 8.02 13.77
CA SER A 123 4.42 7.82 15.21
C SER A 123 5.20 8.87 15.98
N TYR A 124 4.57 9.44 17.01
CA TYR A 124 5.22 10.23 18.05
C TYR A 124 5.23 9.43 19.34
N ALA A 125 6.35 9.42 20.05
CA ALA A 125 6.48 8.73 21.33
C ALA A 125 7.26 9.57 22.33
N VAL A 126 6.86 9.50 23.61
CA VAL A 126 7.62 10.04 24.72
C VAL A 126 8.63 9.00 25.22
N ASP A 127 9.48 9.38 26.19
CA ASP A 127 10.50 8.48 26.74
C ASP A 127 9.93 7.13 27.15
N GLY A 128 10.56 6.04 26.69
CA GLY A 128 10.08 4.66 26.91
C GLY A 128 8.86 4.28 26.08
N GLY A 129 8.27 5.21 25.30
CA GLY A 129 7.09 4.93 24.47
C GLY A 129 7.39 3.89 23.40
N ASN A 130 6.48 2.92 23.24
CA ASN A 130 6.62 1.81 22.29
C ASN A 130 5.26 1.14 22.05
N VAL A 131 5.22 0.19 21.14
CA VAL A 131 4.01 -0.58 20.79
C VAL A 131 4.16 -2.07 21.08
N GLY A 132 5.17 -2.44 21.88
CA GLY A 132 5.54 -3.80 22.19
C GLY A 132 6.31 -4.51 21.07
N PRO A 133 6.97 -5.62 21.38
CA PRO A 133 7.59 -6.47 20.38
C PRO A 133 6.50 -7.13 19.53
N HIS A 134 6.63 -7.01 18.19
CA HIS A 134 5.65 -7.53 17.23
C HIS A 134 6.33 -7.87 15.90
N TYR A 135 5.57 -8.31 14.93
CA TYR A 135 6.00 -8.46 13.54
C TYR A 135 4.87 -8.06 12.60
N ASP A 136 5.24 -7.59 11.42
CA ASP A 136 4.32 -7.26 10.34
C ASP A 136 4.34 -8.31 9.23
N GLN A 137 3.27 -8.40 8.45
CA GLN A 137 3.16 -9.30 7.29
C GLN A 137 3.67 -8.63 6.00
N TYR A 138 4.21 -7.42 6.09
CA TYR A 138 4.62 -6.58 4.98
C TYR A 138 6.01 -5.98 5.23
N ASP A 139 6.61 -5.49 4.16
CA ASP A 139 7.86 -4.75 4.19
C ASP A 139 7.64 -3.35 4.76
N VAL A 140 8.58 -2.84 5.56
CA VAL A 140 8.52 -1.47 6.09
C VAL A 140 9.90 -0.83 6.15
N PHE A 141 9.97 0.46 5.81
CA PHE A 141 11.08 1.34 6.13
C PHE A 141 10.70 2.22 7.31
N LEU A 142 11.56 2.26 8.31
CA LEU A 142 11.42 3.06 9.53
C LEU A 142 12.42 4.20 9.47
N LEU A 143 12.00 5.38 9.02
CA LEU A 143 12.82 6.58 8.97
C LEU A 143 12.71 7.33 10.29
N GLN A 144 13.81 7.52 10.99
CA GLN A 144 13.83 8.35 12.19
C GLN A 144 13.79 9.81 11.77
N ALA A 145 12.69 10.49 12.11
CA ALA A 145 12.46 11.87 11.72
C ALA A 145 12.98 12.86 12.77
N GLU A 146 12.71 12.59 14.06
CA GLU A 146 13.09 13.44 15.17
C GLU A 146 13.45 12.61 16.40
N GLY A 147 14.35 13.12 17.27
CA GLY A 147 14.78 12.44 18.48
C GLY A 147 15.48 11.11 18.20
N GLN A 148 15.43 10.19 19.16
CA GLN A 148 16.10 8.89 19.05
C GLN A 148 15.14 7.75 19.37
N ARG A 149 15.24 6.66 18.64
CA ARG A 149 14.55 5.41 18.95
C ARG A 149 15.55 4.24 18.87
N GLU A 150 15.51 3.39 19.89
CA GLU A 150 16.22 2.12 19.88
C GLU A 150 15.36 1.06 19.26
N TRP A 151 15.84 0.47 18.17
CA TRP A 151 15.20 -0.62 17.47
C TRP A 151 15.97 -1.91 17.70
N SER A 152 15.31 -2.89 18.28
CA SER A 152 15.79 -4.27 18.37
C SER A 152 15.08 -5.13 17.35
N ILE A 153 15.80 -6.08 16.73
CA ILE A 153 15.24 -7.14 15.90
C ILE A 153 15.42 -8.50 16.56
N GLY A 154 14.53 -9.43 16.27
CA GLY A 154 14.51 -10.75 16.87
C GLY A 154 14.35 -11.88 15.87
N GLN A 155 13.61 -12.88 16.26
CA GLN A 155 13.35 -14.09 15.48
C GLN A 155 12.42 -13.84 14.28
N MET A 156 12.51 -14.71 13.26
CA MET A 156 11.47 -14.81 12.23
C MET A 156 10.21 -15.44 12.84
N CYS A 157 9.06 -14.84 12.58
CA CYS A 157 7.74 -15.24 13.07
C CYS A 157 6.90 -15.88 11.96
N ASN A 158 5.78 -16.49 12.35
CA ASN A 158 4.80 -17.07 11.44
C ASN A 158 3.41 -17.10 12.11
N GLU A 159 2.42 -17.69 11.44
CA GLU A 159 1.05 -17.81 11.93
C GLU A 159 0.88 -18.57 13.26
N HIS A 160 1.89 -19.35 13.68
CA HIS A 160 1.88 -20.11 14.93
C HIS A 160 2.62 -19.40 16.07
N THR A 161 3.25 -18.25 15.79
CA THR A 161 3.99 -17.49 16.82
C THR A 161 3.01 -16.93 17.84
N PRO A 162 3.23 -17.22 19.14
CA PRO A 162 2.27 -16.85 20.18
C PRO A 162 2.33 -15.35 20.52
N PHE A 163 1.17 -14.80 20.84
CA PHE A 163 1.00 -13.45 21.34
C PHE A 163 0.53 -13.46 22.78
N LEU A 164 0.87 -12.41 23.53
CA LEU A 164 0.35 -12.18 24.87
C LEU A 164 -1.19 -12.18 24.88
N LYS A 165 -1.77 -12.82 25.88
CA LYS A 165 -3.21 -12.80 26.11
C LYS A 165 -3.58 -11.59 26.94
N GLY A 166 -4.59 -10.86 26.50
CA GLY A 166 -5.13 -9.70 27.22
C GLY A 166 -5.00 -8.39 26.49
N PRO A 167 -3.81 -7.97 26.01
CA PRO A 167 -3.69 -6.75 25.24
C PRO A 167 -4.59 -6.74 23.98
N GLN A 168 -5.09 -5.55 23.63
CA GLN A 168 -5.85 -5.35 22.40
C GLN A 168 -4.96 -5.26 21.16
N ILE A 169 -3.65 -5.09 21.34
CA ILE A 169 -2.63 -5.11 20.28
C ILE A 169 -1.87 -6.43 20.29
N ARG A 170 -1.27 -6.77 19.16
CA ARG A 170 -0.51 -8.01 18.98
C ARG A 170 0.90 -7.84 19.53
N VAL A 171 1.11 -8.18 20.79
CA VAL A 171 2.45 -8.19 21.41
C VAL A 171 2.93 -9.63 21.50
N LEU A 172 4.14 -9.90 21.05
CA LEU A 172 4.77 -11.23 21.12
C LEU A 172 4.90 -11.70 22.57
N GLU A 173 4.61 -12.98 22.84
CA GLU A 173 4.81 -13.58 24.16
C GLU A 173 6.31 -13.73 24.48
N GLU A 174 7.13 -13.99 23.44
CA GLU A 174 8.58 -14.09 23.55
C GLU A 174 9.25 -13.26 22.45
N PHE A 175 10.24 -12.46 22.84
CA PHE A 175 11.11 -11.71 21.94
C PHE A 175 12.56 -12.07 22.19
N ASN A 176 13.19 -12.73 21.23
CA ASN A 176 14.58 -13.17 21.28
C ASN A 176 15.44 -12.18 20.51
N GLU A 177 15.92 -11.14 21.18
CA GLU A 177 16.74 -10.10 20.56
C GLU A 177 17.98 -10.70 19.91
N ALA A 178 18.18 -10.36 18.63
CA ALA A 178 19.32 -10.78 17.84
C ALA A 178 20.32 -9.63 17.61
N ASP A 179 19.80 -8.40 17.42
CA ASP A 179 20.61 -7.19 17.21
C ASP A 179 19.79 -5.96 17.63
N SER A 180 20.46 -4.84 17.92
CA SER A 180 19.83 -3.60 18.35
C SER A 180 20.63 -2.37 17.93
N TRP A 181 19.92 -1.29 17.57
CA TRP A 181 20.52 -0.03 17.12
C TRP A 181 19.71 1.17 17.60
N VAL A 182 20.41 2.22 18.01
CA VAL A 182 19.79 3.54 18.20
C VAL A 182 19.81 4.29 16.87
N LEU A 183 18.66 4.66 16.37
CA LEU A 183 18.50 5.49 15.19
C LEU A 183 18.45 6.97 15.59
N ASN A 184 19.19 7.79 14.82
CA ASN A 184 19.16 9.25 14.89
C ASN A 184 18.40 9.82 13.70
N PRO A 185 17.99 11.11 13.74
CA PRO A 185 17.31 11.74 12.62
C PRO A 185 18.08 11.55 11.29
N GLY A 186 17.35 11.10 10.27
CA GLY A 186 17.88 10.74 8.96
C GLY A 186 18.41 9.31 8.83
N ASP A 187 18.55 8.54 9.92
CA ASP A 187 18.80 7.09 9.84
C ASP A 187 17.51 6.35 9.45
N MET A 188 17.65 5.23 8.77
CA MET A 188 16.52 4.40 8.35
C MET A 188 16.79 2.93 8.58
N LEU A 189 15.80 2.18 9.07
CA LEU A 189 15.85 0.74 9.23
C LEU A 189 14.82 0.10 8.29
N TYR A 190 15.27 -0.80 7.42
CA TYR A 190 14.37 -1.64 6.65
C TYR A 190 14.16 -2.98 7.34
N LEU A 191 12.91 -3.40 7.43
CA LEU A 191 12.48 -4.68 7.99
C LEU A 191 11.67 -5.47 6.95
N PRO A 192 12.07 -6.73 6.67
CA PRO A 192 11.29 -7.63 5.82
C PRO A 192 10.06 -8.17 6.58
N PRO A 193 9.06 -8.72 5.86
CA PRO A 193 7.90 -9.36 6.48
C PRO A 193 8.29 -10.43 7.51
N GLN A 194 7.48 -10.57 8.55
CA GLN A 194 7.58 -11.60 9.58
C GLN A 194 8.81 -11.52 10.50
N LEU A 195 9.64 -10.49 10.39
CA LEU A 195 10.75 -10.30 11.32
C LEU A 195 10.25 -9.63 12.60
N ALA A 196 10.46 -10.28 13.75
CA ALA A 196 10.16 -9.69 15.05
C ALA A 196 10.99 -8.44 15.29
N HIS A 197 10.36 -7.36 15.76
CA HIS A 197 11.03 -6.11 16.05
C HIS A 197 10.38 -5.37 17.23
N HIS A 198 11.15 -4.51 17.87
CA HIS A 198 10.72 -3.71 19.02
C HIS A 198 11.42 -2.35 19.01
N GLY A 199 10.66 -1.26 18.95
CA GLY A 199 11.17 0.09 18.93
C GLY A 199 10.81 0.85 20.18
N ILE A 200 11.80 1.29 20.99
CA ILE A 200 11.62 2.02 22.24
C ILE A 200 12.15 3.44 22.09
N ALA A 201 11.35 4.43 22.39
CA ALA A 201 11.75 5.83 22.38
C ALA A 201 12.78 6.14 23.47
N ARG A 202 13.82 6.89 23.11
CA ARG A 202 14.81 7.46 24.03
C ARG A 202 14.62 8.98 24.10
N GLY A 203 13.84 9.43 25.06
CA GLY A 203 13.24 10.77 25.06
C GLY A 203 12.11 10.87 24.04
N GLU A 204 11.65 12.08 23.76
CA GLU A 204 10.66 12.33 22.71
C GLU A 204 11.23 12.03 21.34
N CYS A 205 10.46 11.37 20.50
CA CYS A 205 10.91 11.05 19.15
C CYS A 205 9.75 10.85 18.17
N MET A 206 10.06 11.02 16.88
CA MET A 206 9.13 10.79 15.78
C MET A 206 9.74 9.84 14.75
N THR A 207 8.96 8.84 14.34
CA THR A 207 9.36 7.86 13.31
C THR A 207 8.33 7.82 12.20
N TYR A 208 8.79 7.86 10.95
CA TYR A 208 8.00 7.72 9.75
C TYR A 208 8.12 6.29 9.26
N SER A 209 7.01 5.58 9.18
CA SER A 209 6.94 4.18 8.74
C SER A 209 6.32 4.13 7.35
N ILE A 210 7.12 3.77 6.36
CA ILE A 210 6.67 3.59 4.98
C ILE A 210 6.36 2.13 4.77
N GLY A 211 5.07 1.79 4.72
CA GLY A 211 4.55 0.44 4.55
C GLY A 211 4.37 0.04 3.09
N PHE A 212 4.48 -1.27 2.80
CA PHE A 212 4.29 -1.80 1.46
C PHE A 212 3.17 -2.83 1.42
N ARG A 213 2.27 -2.74 0.46
CA ARG A 213 1.16 -3.70 0.29
C ARG A 213 1.67 -5.11 0.03
N ALA A 214 1.12 -6.05 0.79
CA ALA A 214 1.39 -7.46 0.65
C ALA A 214 0.05 -8.22 0.77
N PRO A 215 -0.73 -8.33 -0.32
CA PRO A 215 -2.03 -8.97 -0.28
C PRO A 215 -1.89 -10.43 0.15
N SER A 216 -2.76 -10.86 1.04
CA SER A 216 -2.84 -12.23 1.51
C SER A 216 -3.34 -13.18 0.42
N ALA A 217 -3.10 -14.47 0.58
CA ALA A 217 -3.67 -15.48 -0.32
C ALA A 217 -5.21 -15.44 -0.36
N VAL A 218 -5.86 -15.00 0.72
CA VAL A 218 -7.33 -14.85 0.76
C VAL A 218 -7.79 -13.66 -0.08
N GLU A 219 -7.13 -12.51 0.02
CA GLU A 219 -7.43 -11.33 -0.81
C GLU A 219 -7.18 -11.61 -2.29
N LEU A 220 -6.06 -12.27 -2.62
CA LEU A 220 -5.78 -12.71 -3.99
C LEU A 220 -6.83 -13.68 -4.52
N ALA A 221 -7.28 -14.65 -3.71
CA ALA A 221 -8.33 -15.59 -4.10
C ALA A 221 -9.67 -14.88 -4.30
N GLN A 222 -10.02 -13.91 -3.44
CA GLN A 222 -11.24 -13.11 -3.58
C GLN A 222 -11.22 -12.27 -4.87
N ALA A 223 -10.16 -11.51 -5.10
CA ALA A 223 -10.00 -10.71 -6.31
C ALA A 223 -10.04 -11.57 -7.59
N THR A 224 -9.43 -12.77 -7.53
CA THR A 224 -9.49 -13.75 -8.60
C THR A 224 -10.92 -14.23 -8.87
N LEU A 225 -11.67 -14.53 -7.82
CA LEU A 225 -13.05 -14.97 -7.95
C LEU A 225 -13.93 -13.86 -8.54
N ASP A 226 -13.75 -12.63 -8.10
CA ASP A 226 -14.50 -11.47 -8.59
C ASP A 226 -14.27 -11.27 -10.10
N GLU A 227 -13.03 -11.36 -10.58
CA GLU A 227 -12.71 -11.25 -12.02
C GLU A 227 -13.28 -12.44 -12.82
N ILE A 228 -13.18 -13.67 -12.30
CA ILE A 228 -13.75 -14.85 -12.94
C ILE A 228 -15.26 -14.73 -13.08
N LEU A 229 -15.98 -14.25 -12.08
CA LEU A 229 -17.43 -14.09 -12.12
C LEU A 229 -17.88 -13.07 -13.18
N VAL A 230 -17.04 -12.12 -13.54
CA VAL A 230 -17.33 -11.15 -14.61
C VAL A 230 -17.02 -11.73 -16.01
N SER A 231 -15.95 -12.52 -16.13
CA SER A 231 -15.40 -12.97 -17.41
C SER A 231 -15.80 -14.40 -17.82
N ALA A 232 -16.15 -15.26 -16.83
CA ALA A 232 -16.40 -16.68 -17.08
C ALA A 232 -17.66 -16.91 -17.92
N ASN A 233 -17.55 -17.85 -18.85
CA ASN A 233 -18.68 -18.33 -19.63
C ASN A 233 -19.38 -19.47 -18.90
N ASP A 234 -20.68 -19.33 -18.67
CA ASP A 234 -21.55 -20.36 -18.07
C ASP A 234 -21.60 -21.68 -18.84
N ASP A 235 -21.18 -21.70 -20.09
CA ASP A 235 -21.10 -22.90 -20.92
C ASP A 235 -19.90 -23.80 -20.58
N GLN A 236 -18.93 -23.29 -19.83
CA GLN A 236 -17.81 -24.10 -19.32
C GLN A 236 -18.29 -25.03 -18.21
N ARG A 237 -18.14 -26.31 -18.42
CA ARG A 237 -18.60 -27.35 -17.49
C ARG A 237 -17.46 -28.29 -17.12
N TYR A 238 -17.52 -28.86 -15.91
CA TYR A 238 -16.63 -29.92 -15.50
C TYR A 238 -16.76 -31.11 -16.50
N GLN A 239 -15.64 -31.63 -16.96
CA GLN A 239 -15.55 -32.77 -17.91
C GLN A 239 -14.63 -33.83 -17.35
N ASP A 240 -14.99 -35.08 -17.62
CA ASP A 240 -14.25 -36.26 -17.21
C ASP A 240 -14.16 -37.32 -18.34
N PRO A 241 -13.66 -36.94 -19.55
CA PRO A 241 -13.61 -37.83 -20.69
C PRO A 241 -12.78 -39.09 -20.43
N ASP A 242 -11.84 -39.02 -19.48
CA ASP A 242 -10.97 -40.14 -19.10
C ASP A 242 -11.52 -40.99 -17.93
N LEU A 243 -12.81 -40.80 -17.60
CA LEU A 243 -13.43 -41.55 -16.50
C LEU A 243 -13.35 -43.06 -16.75
N GLN A 244 -12.52 -43.73 -15.99
CA GLN A 244 -12.42 -45.19 -16.01
C GLN A 244 -13.12 -45.79 -14.80
N LEU A 245 -14.00 -46.71 -15.01
CA LEU A 245 -14.51 -47.54 -13.93
C LEU A 245 -13.32 -48.34 -13.34
N SER A 246 -12.91 -47.97 -12.13
CA SER A 246 -11.88 -48.74 -11.42
C SER A 246 -12.27 -50.23 -11.37
N THR A 247 -11.57 -51.03 -12.10
CA THR A 247 -11.74 -52.51 -12.12
C THR A 247 -11.06 -53.19 -10.93
N THR A 248 -10.62 -52.41 -9.93
CA THR A 248 -10.09 -53.00 -8.70
C THR A 248 -11.17 -53.74 -7.97
N SER A 249 -10.92 -54.97 -7.74
CA SER A 249 -11.76 -56.11 -7.35
C SER A 249 -12.49 -56.02 -6.01
N THR A 250 -12.62 -54.90 -5.38
CA THR A 250 -13.12 -54.79 -4.00
C THR A 250 -14.26 -53.83 -3.77
N GLY A 251 -14.90 -53.36 -4.76
CA GLY A 251 -16.11 -52.64 -4.42
C GLY A 251 -16.35 -51.36 -5.19
N LYS A 252 -17.53 -51.32 -5.73
CA LYS A 252 -18.13 -50.11 -6.24
C LYS A 252 -18.21 -49.09 -5.11
N THR A 253 -17.46 -47.99 -5.23
CA THR A 253 -17.56 -46.85 -4.34
C THR A 253 -18.15 -45.66 -5.11
N PRO A 254 -19.45 -45.69 -5.47
CA PRO A 254 -20.06 -44.67 -6.35
C PRO A 254 -20.05 -43.27 -5.75
N GLY A 255 -19.92 -43.15 -4.44
CA GLY A 255 -19.84 -41.87 -3.74
C GLY A 255 -18.41 -41.35 -3.52
N LYS A 256 -17.40 -42.02 -4.05
CA LYS A 256 -16.00 -41.59 -3.83
C LYS A 256 -15.58 -40.53 -4.85
N ILE A 257 -15.21 -39.36 -4.36
CA ILE A 257 -14.47 -38.37 -5.14
C ILE A 257 -12.98 -38.75 -5.07
N ASP A 258 -12.44 -39.21 -6.17
CA ASP A 258 -11.06 -39.73 -6.24
C ASP A 258 -10.03 -38.60 -6.53
N ALA A 259 -8.76 -38.97 -6.47
CA ALA A 259 -7.66 -38.02 -6.73
C ALA A 259 -7.68 -37.49 -8.17
N ALA A 260 -8.18 -38.27 -9.13
CA ALA A 260 -8.28 -37.84 -10.52
C ALA A 260 -9.34 -36.72 -10.68
N ALA A 261 -10.49 -36.85 -9.99
CA ALA A 261 -11.49 -35.77 -9.95
C ALA A 261 -10.94 -34.45 -9.35
N ALA A 262 -10.19 -34.58 -8.25
CA ALA A 262 -9.52 -33.43 -7.65
C ALA A 262 -8.46 -32.81 -8.58
N GLN A 263 -7.74 -33.64 -9.34
CA GLN A 263 -6.77 -33.16 -10.32
C GLN A 263 -7.45 -32.43 -11.49
N ARG A 264 -8.58 -32.94 -11.99
CA ARG A 264 -9.37 -32.24 -13.04
C ARG A 264 -9.85 -30.91 -12.58
N LEU A 265 -10.35 -30.81 -11.34
CA LEU A 265 -10.71 -29.48 -10.77
C LEU A 265 -9.53 -28.50 -10.76
N ARG A 266 -8.36 -28.95 -10.26
CA ARG A 266 -7.15 -28.10 -10.28
C ARG A 266 -6.78 -27.66 -11.69
N ASN A 267 -6.84 -28.54 -12.66
CA ASN A 267 -6.52 -28.24 -14.06
C ASN A 267 -7.52 -27.22 -14.65
N THR A 268 -8.81 -27.37 -14.36
CA THR A 268 -9.85 -26.43 -14.81
C THR A 268 -9.61 -25.03 -14.21
N LEU A 269 -9.35 -24.96 -12.89
CA LEU A 269 -9.03 -23.68 -12.24
C LEU A 269 -7.74 -23.07 -12.78
N ALA A 270 -6.71 -23.90 -13.02
CA ALA A 270 -5.48 -23.40 -13.62
C ALA A 270 -5.69 -22.86 -15.04
N GLN A 271 -6.56 -23.46 -15.85
CA GLN A 271 -6.88 -22.98 -17.19
C GLN A 271 -7.60 -21.63 -17.19
N ILE A 272 -8.40 -21.33 -16.16
CA ILE A 272 -9.05 -20.02 -16.00
C ILE A 272 -8.03 -18.93 -15.69
N LEU A 273 -6.92 -19.29 -15.07
CA LEU A 273 -5.85 -18.37 -14.61
C LEU A 273 -4.59 -18.39 -15.49
N THR A 274 -4.64 -18.99 -16.68
CA THR A 274 -3.45 -19.12 -17.55
C THR A 274 -3.17 -17.90 -18.39
N ASP A 275 -4.09 -16.98 -18.49
CA ASP A 275 -3.93 -15.74 -19.23
C ASP A 275 -3.24 -14.67 -18.36
N ASP A 276 -2.04 -14.26 -18.78
CA ASP A 276 -1.23 -13.28 -18.05
C ASP A 276 -1.96 -11.91 -17.94
N ALA A 277 -2.70 -11.53 -18.95
CA ALA A 277 -3.49 -10.29 -18.93
C ALA A 277 -4.57 -10.33 -17.85
N SER A 278 -5.24 -11.45 -17.65
CA SER A 278 -6.20 -11.63 -16.54
C SER A 278 -5.50 -11.56 -15.19
N CYS A 279 -4.33 -12.18 -15.04
CA CYS A 279 -3.53 -12.10 -13.81
C CYS A 279 -3.06 -10.67 -13.52
N GLN A 280 -2.59 -9.94 -14.53
CA GLN A 280 -2.21 -8.54 -14.42
C GLN A 280 -3.40 -7.66 -14.02
N ARG A 281 -4.58 -7.91 -14.60
CA ARG A 281 -5.82 -7.20 -14.28
C ARG A 281 -6.28 -7.43 -12.85
N ILE A 282 -6.27 -8.68 -12.39
CA ILE A 282 -6.59 -9.04 -10.99
C ILE A 282 -5.66 -8.29 -10.05
N LEU A 283 -4.35 -8.38 -10.28
CA LEU A 283 -3.36 -7.73 -9.44
C LEU A 283 -3.47 -6.21 -9.52
N GLY A 284 -3.61 -5.64 -10.71
CA GLY A 284 -3.72 -4.20 -10.93
C GLY A 284 -4.93 -3.59 -10.22
N LYS A 285 -6.11 -4.21 -10.34
CA LYS A 285 -7.32 -3.77 -9.63
C LYS A 285 -7.13 -3.87 -8.12
N LEU A 286 -6.72 -5.02 -7.59
CA LEU A 286 -6.50 -5.24 -6.16
C LEU A 286 -5.50 -4.25 -5.56
N MET A 287 -4.38 -4.02 -6.24
CA MET A 287 -3.31 -3.15 -5.72
C MET A 287 -3.64 -1.66 -5.83
N THR A 288 -4.65 -1.29 -6.62
CA THR A 288 -5.11 0.10 -6.75
C THR A 288 -6.40 0.39 -6.00
N GLU A 289 -7.00 -0.57 -5.29
CA GLU A 289 -8.15 -0.31 -4.42
C GLU A 289 -7.83 0.77 -3.40
N ALA A 290 -8.82 1.63 -3.14
CA ALA A 290 -8.73 2.65 -2.12
C ALA A 290 -8.55 2.02 -0.74
N LYS A 291 -7.63 2.54 0.06
CA LYS A 291 -7.41 2.07 1.44
C LYS A 291 -8.61 2.41 2.34
N TYR A 292 -9.17 3.60 2.14
CA TYR A 292 -10.36 4.11 2.85
C TYR A 292 -11.41 4.54 1.80
N PRO A 293 -12.27 3.61 1.36
CA PRO A 293 -13.29 3.91 0.34
C PRO A 293 -14.27 5.01 0.77
N GLU A 294 -14.50 5.13 2.09
CA GLU A 294 -15.39 6.12 2.70
C GLU A 294 -14.85 7.56 2.67
N HIS A 295 -13.54 7.75 2.48
CA HIS A 295 -12.89 9.07 2.46
C HIS A 295 -12.62 9.57 1.04
N GLN A 296 -13.17 8.90 0.03
CA GLN A 296 -12.99 9.34 -1.35
C GLN A 296 -13.65 10.70 -1.58
N PRO A 297 -13.02 11.58 -2.37
CA PRO A 297 -13.62 12.87 -2.74
C PRO A 297 -15.00 12.70 -3.40
N GLU A 298 -15.86 13.70 -3.27
CA GLU A 298 -17.16 13.72 -3.95
C GLU A 298 -16.96 13.70 -5.47
N VAL A 299 -17.79 12.92 -6.15
CA VAL A 299 -17.76 12.84 -7.61
C VAL A 299 -18.35 14.13 -8.20
N LEU A 300 -17.55 14.85 -9.00
CA LEU A 300 -17.99 16.07 -9.66
C LEU A 300 -19.04 15.79 -10.74
N GLU A 301 -19.78 16.85 -11.13
CA GLU A 301 -20.65 16.81 -12.29
C GLU A 301 -19.89 16.42 -13.56
N PRO A 302 -20.54 15.74 -14.51
CA PRO A 302 -19.90 15.37 -15.78
C PRO A 302 -19.35 16.59 -16.52
N ILE A 303 -18.11 16.49 -16.99
CA ILE A 303 -17.45 17.50 -17.81
C ILE A 303 -17.24 16.95 -19.22
N SER A 304 -17.41 17.79 -20.24
CA SER A 304 -17.05 17.42 -21.62
C SER A 304 -15.52 17.46 -21.79
N TRP A 305 -15.01 16.71 -22.78
CA TRP A 305 -13.58 16.78 -23.11
C TRP A 305 -13.13 18.20 -23.50
N ASP A 306 -13.93 18.90 -24.29
CA ASP A 306 -13.61 20.25 -24.74
C ASP A 306 -13.50 21.23 -23.56
N ASP A 307 -14.42 21.15 -22.59
CA ASP A 307 -14.40 21.99 -21.39
C ASP A 307 -13.21 21.65 -20.49
N LEU A 308 -12.89 20.34 -20.29
CA LEU A 308 -11.72 19.91 -19.54
C LEU A 308 -10.43 20.36 -20.20
N GLN A 309 -10.31 20.20 -21.51
CA GLN A 309 -9.15 20.64 -22.27
C GLN A 309 -8.93 22.14 -22.16
N GLN A 310 -10.01 22.94 -22.24
CA GLN A 310 -9.94 24.36 -22.03
C GLN A 310 -9.48 24.72 -20.61
N HIS A 311 -10.08 24.08 -19.61
CA HIS A 311 -9.72 24.28 -18.19
C HIS A 311 -8.23 24.01 -17.94
N LEU A 312 -7.70 22.85 -18.42
CA LEU A 312 -6.29 22.51 -18.30
C LEU A 312 -5.37 23.44 -19.07
N SER A 313 -5.82 23.94 -20.24
CA SER A 313 -5.04 24.91 -21.02
C SER A 313 -4.96 26.26 -20.36
N ASP A 314 -6.04 26.73 -19.77
CA ASP A 314 -6.11 28.02 -19.07
C ASP A 314 -5.31 28.00 -17.76
N SER A 315 -5.40 26.89 -17.01
CA SER A 315 -4.56 26.66 -15.80
C SER A 315 -3.07 26.69 -16.13
N GLY A 316 -2.65 26.15 -17.27
CA GLY A 316 -1.25 26.17 -17.74
C GLY A 316 -0.72 27.57 -18.10
N GLN A 317 -1.58 28.58 -18.33
CA GLN A 317 -1.16 29.93 -18.64
C GLN A 317 -0.93 30.81 -17.41
N HIS A 318 -1.50 30.43 -16.27
CA HIS A 318 -1.42 31.17 -15.00
C HIS A 318 -0.35 30.62 -14.02
N LEU A 319 0.52 29.69 -14.48
CA LEU A 319 1.54 28.96 -13.70
C LEU A 319 2.64 29.81 -13.02
N ASN A 320 2.47 31.12 -12.84
CA ASN A 320 3.37 31.91 -12.04
C ASN A 320 2.95 32.04 -10.56
N ASP A 321 1.71 31.63 -10.19
CA ASP A 321 1.24 31.63 -8.80
C ASP A 321 0.11 30.59 -8.67
N SER A 322 0.38 29.45 -8.02
CA SER A 322 -0.59 28.45 -7.55
C SER A 322 -1.55 27.86 -8.61
N GLY A 323 -1.31 26.68 -9.04
CA GLY A 323 -2.19 25.92 -9.95
C GLY A 323 -1.49 24.72 -10.57
N GLN A 324 -0.80 23.89 -9.78
CA GLN A 324 -0.23 22.65 -10.29
C GLN A 324 -1.32 21.60 -10.42
N LEU A 325 -1.36 20.90 -11.55
CA LEU A 325 -2.18 19.70 -11.70
C LEU A 325 -1.46 18.54 -11.02
N ARG A 326 -2.14 17.88 -10.09
CA ARG A 326 -1.54 16.76 -9.38
C ARG A 326 -2.46 15.54 -9.28
N LYS A 327 -1.85 14.42 -8.97
CA LYS A 327 -2.55 13.21 -8.57
C LYS A 327 -3.07 13.39 -7.16
N SER A 328 -4.33 13.04 -6.93
CA SER A 328 -4.91 13.03 -5.58
C SER A 328 -4.13 12.08 -4.66
N GLU A 329 -3.97 12.46 -3.42
CA GLU A 329 -3.36 11.68 -2.34
C GLU A 329 -4.11 10.37 -2.09
N PHE A 330 -5.41 10.34 -2.39
CA PHE A 330 -6.25 9.14 -2.32
C PHE A 330 -6.12 8.24 -3.55
N ALA A 331 -5.50 8.73 -4.64
CA ALA A 331 -5.45 8.00 -5.91
C ALA A 331 -4.27 7.04 -5.97
N ARG A 332 -4.54 5.82 -6.41
CA ARG A 332 -3.52 4.80 -6.72
C ARG A 332 -3.63 4.43 -8.19
N PHE A 333 -2.53 4.53 -8.90
CA PHE A 333 -2.44 4.19 -10.32
C PHE A 333 -1.39 3.10 -10.54
N ALA A 334 -1.74 2.15 -11.41
CA ALA A 334 -0.84 1.14 -11.93
C ALA A 334 -1.19 0.89 -13.41
N TYR A 335 -0.32 0.21 -14.15
CA TYR A 335 -0.62 -0.15 -15.53
C TYR A 335 0.03 -1.48 -15.91
N SER A 336 -0.50 -2.09 -16.95
CA SER A 336 0.11 -3.20 -17.67
C SER A 336 0.18 -2.89 -19.15
N HIS A 337 1.22 -3.41 -19.79
CA HIS A 337 1.42 -3.36 -21.23
C HIS A 337 2.13 -4.65 -21.64
N ASP A 338 1.74 -5.24 -22.76
CA ASP A 338 2.38 -6.43 -23.29
C ASP A 338 3.69 -6.02 -23.98
N ASP A 339 4.82 -6.34 -23.34
CA ASP A 339 6.18 -6.09 -23.86
C ASP A 339 6.64 -7.17 -24.88
N ASP A 340 5.73 -8.04 -25.34
CA ASP A 340 6.11 -9.20 -26.13
C ASP A 340 6.28 -8.85 -27.62
N ASP A 341 7.52 -8.55 -28.02
CA ASP A 341 7.97 -8.41 -29.41
C ASP A 341 7.82 -9.70 -30.25
N SER A 342 7.22 -10.77 -29.71
CA SER A 342 7.17 -12.11 -30.30
C SER A 342 5.94 -12.38 -31.17
N HIS A 343 5.09 -11.40 -31.44
CA HIS A 343 3.90 -11.65 -32.26
C HIS A 343 4.20 -11.65 -33.76
N ASP A 344 4.12 -12.85 -34.31
CA ASP A 344 3.91 -13.09 -35.74
C ASP A 344 2.75 -12.24 -36.30
N ASP A 345 2.95 -11.70 -37.45
CA ASP A 345 2.15 -10.93 -38.40
C ASP A 345 0.60 -11.06 -38.38
N ASP A 346 -0.06 -11.01 -37.22
CA ASP A 346 -1.50 -10.86 -37.18
C ASP A 346 -1.87 -9.51 -36.51
N ASP A 347 -2.73 -8.75 -37.17
CA ASP A 347 -3.20 -7.37 -36.94
C ASP A 347 -3.89 -7.17 -35.55
N SER A 348 -3.34 -7.79 -34.49
CA SER A 348 -3.80 -7.63 -33.09
C SER A 348 -3.26 -6.31 -32.58
N ARG A 349 -4.13 -5.30 -32.48
CA ARG A 349 -3.85 -3.99 -31.90
C ARG A 349 -3.30 -4.17 -30.50
N THR A 350 -2.02 -3.88 -30.30
CA THR A 350 -1.43 -3.79 -28.97
C THR A 350 -2.19 -2.74 -28.15
N THR A 351 -2.59 -3.12 -26.94
CA THR A 351 -3.32 -2.27 -26.02
C THR A 351 -2.56 -2.18 -24.70
N CYS A 352 -2.77 -1.09 -23.99
CA CYS A 352 -2.30 -0.90 -22.63
C CYS A 352 -3.50 -0.75 -21.69
N GLU A 353 -3.37 -1.19 -20.46
CA GLU A 353 -4.43 -1.12 -19.44
C GLU A 353 -3.93 -0.33 -18.23
N ILE A 354 -4.68 0.70 -17.84
CA ILE A 354 -4.45 1.46 -16.61
C ILE A 354 -5.43 0.99 -15.53
N PHE A 355 -4.93 0.88 -14.30
CA PHE A 355 -5.69 0.53 -13.11
C PHE A 355 -5.75 1.73 -12.17
N TYR A 356 -6.93 2.00 -11.63
CA TYR A 356 -7.17 3.10 -10.69
C TYR A 356 -8.37 2.80 -9.81
N GLN A 357 -8.27 2.99 -8.51
CA GLN A 357 -9.35 2.78 -7.53
C GLN A 357 -10.09 1.43 -7.70
N GLY A 358 -9.36 0.34 -7.94
CA GLY A 358 -9.95 -0.99 -8.19
C GLY A 358 -10.65 -1.16 -9.53
N GLN A 359 -10.59 -0.16 -10.41
CA GLN A 359 -11.14 -0.17 -11.77
C GLN A 359 -10.02 -0.28 -12.79
N SER A 360 -10.39 -0.50 -14.06
CA SER A 360 -9.43 -0.43 -15.17
C SER A 360 -10.02 0.20 -16.42
N ALA A 361 -9.14 0.73 -17.28
CA ALA A 361 -9.46 1.22 -18.61
C ALA A 361 -8.42 0.73 -19.60
N ILE A 362 -8.90 0.20 -20.75
CA ILE A 362 -8.06 -0.27 -21.85
C ILE A 362 -7.94 0.84 -22.88
N LEU A 363 -6.71 1.18 -23.26
CA LEU A 363 -6.37 2.19 -24.23
C LEU A 363 -5.55 1.58 -25.38
N PRO A 364 -5.57 2.19 -26.57
CA PRO A 364 -4.64 1.79 -27.62
C PRO A 364 -3.19 2.14 -27.25
N GLU A 365 -2.23 1.42 -27.78
CA GLU A 365 -0.80 1.60 -27.52
C GLU A 365 -0.32 3.04 -27.76
N SER A 366 -0.95 3.77 -28.70
CA SER A 366 -0.65 5.18 -28.93
C SER A 366 -0.74 6.07 -27.69
N ASP A 367 -1.49 5.65 -26.66
CA ASP A 367 -1.66 6.37 -25.40
C ASP A 367 -0.81 5.80 -24.24
N LEU A 368 0.10 4.85 -24.51
CA LEU A 368 0.98 4.28 -23.47
C LEU A 368 1.76 5.36 -22.74
N SER A 369 2.31 6.34 -23.47
CA SER A 369 3.06 7.44 -22.86
C SER A 369 2.20 8.30 -21.92
N LEU A 370 0.89 8.43 -22.16
CA LEU A 370 -0.04 9.08 -21.24
C LEU A 370 -0.18 8.26 -19.95
N ILE A 371 -0.40 6.95 -20.08
CA ILE A 371 -0.54 6.04 -18.94
C ILE A 371 0.72 6.04 -18.08
N GLU A 372 1.89 5.91 -18.71
CA GLU A 372 3.18 5.99 -18.02
C GLU A 372 3.35 7.32 -17.29
N TYR A 373 2.97 8.42 -17.93
CA TYR A 373 3.07 9.74 -17.32
C TYR A 373 2.15 9.86 -16.09
N LEU A 374 0.91 9.38 -16.18
CA LEU A 374 -0.03 9.37 -15.05
C LEU A 374 0.46 8.49 -13.88
N CYS A 375 0.96 7.30 -14.17
CA CYS A 375 1.39 6.34 -13.14
C CYS A 375 2.72 6.71 -12.48
N ASN A 376 3.65 7.33 -13.23
CA ASN A 376 5.01 7.57 -12.77
C ASN A 376 5.23 8.97 -12.15
N HIS A 377 4.23 9.85 -12.16
CA HIS A 377 4.35 11.19 -11.59
C HIS A 377 3.25 11.47 -10.57
N GLY A 378 3.52 12.34 -9.61
CA GLY A 378 2.53 12.89 -8.67
C GLY A 378 2.01 14.25 -9.14
N HIS A 379 2.81 14.98 -9.92
CA HIS A 379 2.50 16.30 -10.47
C HIS A 379 2.55 16.25 -12.00
N TYR A 380 1.66 16.98 -12.64
CA TYR A 380 1.52 16.94 -14.09
C TYR A 380 1.59 18.35 -14.68
N GLU A 381 2.33 18.49 -15.76
CA GLU A 381 2.28 19.67 -16.59
C GLU A 381 1.06 19.58 -17.52
N PRO A 382 0.06 20.50 -17.42
CA PRO A 382 -1.19 20.39 -18.18
C PRO A 382 -0.97 20.27 -19.69
N GLN A 383 -0.06 21.08 -20.27
CA GLN A 383 0.22 21.05 -21.69
C GLN A 383 0.87 19.75 -22.15
N LYS A 384 1.78 19.19 -21.33
CA LYS A 384 2.39 17.89 -21.61
C LYS A 384 1.34 16.79 -21.53
N LEU A 385 0.50 16.78 -20.48
CA LEU A 385 -0.59 15.81 -20.32
C LEU A 385 -1.50 15.83 -21.55
N LEU A 386 -1.97 17.01 -21.98
CA LEU A 386 -2.81 17.17 -23.16
C LEU A 386 -2.13 16.70 -24.44
N SER A 387 -0.82 16.90 -24.57
CA SER A 387 -0.06 16.47 -25.76
C SER A 387 0.07 14.95 -25.91
N LEU A 388 -0.19 14.19 -24.82
CA LEU A 388 -0.11 12.74 -24.79
C LEU A 388 -1.47 12.05 -25.06
N VAL A 389 -2.54 12.82 -25.24
CA VAL A 389 -3.90 12.30 -25.51
C VAL A 389 -4.07 12.09 -27.01
N HIS A 390 -4.17 10.85 -27.46
CA HIS A 390 -4.26 10.51 -28.89
C HIS A 390 -5.56 9.81 -29.29
N SER A 391 -6.35 9.32 -28.32
CA SER A 391 -7.58 8.57 -28.58
C SER A 391 -8.78 9.10 -27.81
N ASN A 392 -9.98 8.72 -28.25
CA ASN A 392 -11.21 8.98 -27.49
C ASN A 392 -11.22 8.25 -26.13
N SER A 393 -10.58 7.08 -26.05
CA SER A 393 -10.46 6.34 -24.78
C SER A 393 -9.61 7.12 -23.76
N ALA A 394 -8.53 7.76 -24.20
CA ALA A 394 -7.70 8.62 -23.37
C ALA A 394 -8.47 9.87 -22.89
N GLN A 395 -9.28 10.48 -23.76
CA GLN A 395 -10.16 11.60 -23.39
C GLN A 395 -11.17 11.18 -22.31
N GLN A 396 -11.80 10.01 -22.49
CA GLN A 396 -12.73 9.45 -21.51
C GLN A 396 -12.05 9.10 -20.19
N LEU A 397 -10.83 8.57 -20.23
CA LEU A 397 -10.03 8.32 -19.02
C LEU A 397 -9.80 9.62 -18.26
N LEU A 398 -9.25 10.66 -18.89
CA LEU A 398 -8.94 11.92 -18.21
C LEU A 398 -10.20 12.62 -17.67
N THR A 399 -11.31 12.62 -18.39
CA THR A 399 -12.58 13.17 -17.89
C THR A 399 -13.10 12.36 -16.70
N THR A 400 -12.88 11.04 -16.67
CA THR A 400 -13.23 10.17 -15.55
C THR A 400 -12.36 10.45 -14.32
N LEU A 401 -11.03 10.51 -14.50
CA LEU A 401 -10.10 10.80 -13.42
C LEU A 401 -10.36 12.17 -12.81
N TRP A 402 -10.62 13.18 -13.65
CA TRP A 402 -10.99 14.52 -13.19
C TRP A 402 -12.30 14.51 -12.40
N ARG A 403 -13.34 13.90 -12.97
CA ARG A 403 -14.66 13.83 -12.34
C ARG A 403 -14.61 13.12 -10.99
N GLN A 404 -13.79 12.09 -10.84
CA GLN A 404 -13.58 11.37 -9.58
C GLN A 404 -12.57 12.07 -8.66
N GLN A 405 -12.08 13.24 -9.04
CA GLN A 405 -11.05 13.98 -8.31
C GLN A 405 -9.78 13.15 -8.03
N LEU A 406 -9.43 12.22 -8.91
CA LEU A 406 -8.18 11.45 -8.85
C LEU A 406 -6.99 12.22 -9.43
N ILE A 407 -7.29 13.25 -10.23
CA ILE A 407 -6.41 14.35 -10.63
C ILE A 407 -7.14 15.66 -10.38
N TYR A 408 -6.44 16.67 -9.87
CA TYR A 408 -7.03 17.97 -9.55
C TYR A 408 -6.01 19.09 -9.67
N THR A 409 -6.46 20.34 -9.74
CA THR A 409 -5.60 21.54 -9.66
C THR A 409 -5.55 22.03 -8.22
N GLU A 410 -4.35 22.23 -7.69
CA GLU A 410 -4.17 22.94 -6.42
C GLU A 410 -4.64 24.41 -6.59
N GLU A 411 -5.42 24.92 -5.64
CA GLU A 411 -5.84 26.33 -5.59
C GLU A 411 -4.75 27.24 -5.03
#